data_bc3958e34b668a36de7e8d43ad4a31cc
#
_entry.id   bc3958e34b668a36de7e8d43ad4a31cc
#
_cell.length_a   1.000
_cell.length_b   1.000
_cell.length_c   1.000
_cell.angle_alpha   90.00
_cell.angle_beta   90.00
_cell.angle_gamma   90.00
#
_symmetry.space_group_name_H-M   'P 1'
#
loop_
_entity.id
_entity.type
_entity.pdbx_description
1 polymer ?
#
loop_
_entity_poly.entity_id
_entity_poly.type
_entity_poly.pdbx_seq_one_letter_code
_entity_poly.pdbx_strand_id
1 'polypeptide(L)'
;LLASSAASDVYKRQIQDGVYLEAGDELTEGSVNPHDILKIKGLRAAQDYMIQEVQRVYRLQGVEINDKHIEVIVRQMLKKIRIEENGDSEFLPGTMVDVLEFEEVNEKLVEEGKEPATGEQVMLGITKASLATNSFLSAASFQETTKVLTEAAIKGKVDPLIGMKENVIIGKLIPAGTGMKRYRNIKLDSDVNENDEIDFDDDSFADEEFAPVEE
;
A
#
# COMPACT_ATOMS: atom_id res chain seq x y z
N LEU A 1 25.28 43.43 -3.59
CA LEU A 1 24.17 42.45 -3.52
C LEU A 1 24.39 41.20 -4.36
N LEU A 2 25.09 41.31 -5.52
CA LEU A 2 25.38 40.15 -6.36
C LEU A 2 26.49 39.24 -5.78
N ALA A 3 27.42 39.82 -5.00
CA ALA A 3 28.47 39.04 -4.33
C ALA A 3 27.94 38.18 -3.18
N SER A 4 26.83 38.59 -2.54
CA SER A 4 26.19 37.86 -1.45
C SER A 4 25.47 36.58 -1.96
N SER A 5 24.89 36.64 -3.16
CA SER A 5 24.24 35.46 -3.78
C SER A 5 25.26 34.37 -4.18
N ALA A 6 26.37 34.81 -4.81
CA ALA A 6 27.44 33.88 -5.21
C ALA A 6 28.15 33.23 -4.01
N ALA A 7 28.34 33.97 -2.90
CA ALA A 7 28.90 33.42 -1.70
C ALA A 7 27.95 32.41 -1.03
N SER A 8 26.65 32.64 -1.04
CA SER A 8 25.65 31.71 -0.53
C SER A 8 25.64 30.37 -1.29
N ASP A 9 25.86 30.41 -2.62
CA ASP A 9 25.90 29.22 -3.44
C ASP A 9 27.20 28.39 -3.29
N VAL A 10 28.31 29.07 -2.96
CA VAL A 10 29.60 28.40 -2.69
C VAL A 10 29.54 27.60 -1.39
N TYR A 11 28.84 28.10 -0.35
CA TYR A 11 28.71 27.38 0.93
C TYR A 11 27.75 26.17 0.86
N LYS A 12 26.93 26.07 -0.19
CA LYS A 12 26.01 24.94 -0.41
C LYS A 12 26.65 23.76 -1.13
N ARG A 13 27.90 23.90 -1.60
CA ARG A 13 28.63 22.82 -2.26
C ARG A 13 29.27 21.92 -1.22
N GLN A 14 28.87 20.65 -1.19
CA GLN A 14 29.50 19.64 -0.31
C GLN A 14 30.81 19.08 -0.85
N ILE A 15 31.05 19.24 -2.15
CA ILE A 15 32.15 18.57 -2.86
C ILE A 15 33.33 19.53 -3.05
N GLN A 16 34.52 19.01 -2.70
CA GLN A 16 35.82 19.69 -2.90
C GLN A 16 36.47 19.19 -4.20
N ASP A 17 37.36 20.02 -4.75
CA ASP A 17 38.13 19.65 -5.95
C ASP A 17 38.97 18.39 -5.70
N GLY A 18 38.89 17.43 -6.63
CA GLY A 18 39.65 16.17 -6.55
C GLY A 18 38.89 14.99 -5.91
N VAL A 19 37.65 15.15 -5.47
CA VAL A 19 36.81 14.05 -4.98
C VAL A 19 36.24 13.27 -6.16
N TYR A 20 36.35 11.93 -6.10
CA TYR A 20 35.72 11.05 -7.08
C TYR A 20 34.23 10.96 -6.81
N LEU A 21 33.41 11.13 -7.85
CA LEU A 21 31.95 11.09 -7.76
C LEU A 21 31.40 9.93 -8.57
N GLU A 22 30.41 9.29 -7.99
CA GLU A 22 29.60 8.28 -8.66
C GLU A 22 28.28 8.86 -9.16
N ALA A 23 27.65 8.14 -10.09
CA ALA A 23 26.33 8.56 -10.60
C ALA A 23 25.29 8.59 -9.48
N GLY A 24 24.65 9.76 -9.31
CA GLY A 24 23.63 9.98 -8.28
C GLY A 24 24.15 10.56 -6.97
N ASP A 25 25.43 10.93 -6.87
CA ASP A 25 25.95 11.61 -5.68
C ASP A 25 25.49 13.07 -5.63
N GLU A 26 25.21 13.54 -4.43
CA GLU A 26 24.73 14.90 -4.20
C GLU A 26 25.87 15.92 -4.36
N LEU A 27 25.71 16.86 -5.26
CA LEU A 27 26.69 17.94 -5.48
C LEU A 27 26.48 19.13 -4.56
N THR A 28 25.25 19.32 -4.08
CA THR A 28 24.85 20.46 -3.24
C THR A 28 23.99 19.96 -2.10
N GLU A 29 23.99 20.69 -0.97
CA GLU A 29 23.06 20.41 0.12
C GLU A 29 21.61 20.63 -0.32
N GLY A 30 20.74 19.69 0.03
CA GLY A 30 19.31 19.79 -0.23
C GLY A 30 18.65 18.43 -0.33
N SER A 31 17.32 18.42 -0.44
CA SER A 31 16.56 17.19 -0.67
C SER A 31 16.63 16.83 -2.14
N VAL A 32 17.05 15.60 -2.43
CA VAL A 32 17.06 15.04 -3.77
C VAL A 32 15.68 14.51 -4.13
N ASN A 33 15.33 14.55 -5.41
CA ASN A 33 14.09 13.96 -5.89
C ASN A 33 14.17 12.43 -5.81
N PRO A 34 13.32 11.75 -5.03
CA PRO A 34 13.35 10.29 -4.91
C PRO A 34 13.15 9.54 -6.21
N HIS A 35 12.46 10.14 -7.19
CA HIS A 35 12.30 9.55 -8.53
C HIS A 35 13.63 9.44 -9.29
N ASP A 36 14.51 10.41 -9.13
CA ASP A 36 15.82 10.40 -9.78
C ASP A 36 16.75 9.38 -9.11
N ILE A 37 16.66 9.25 -7.77
CA ILE A 37 17.37 8.20 -7.04
C ILE A 37 16.91 6.81 -7.51
N LEU A 38 15.61 6.61 -7.67
CA LEU A 38 15.05 5.34 -8.17
C LEU A 38 15.61 4.97 -9.54
N LYS A 39 15.72 5.94 -10.45
CA LYS A 39 16.24 5.72 -11.81
C LYS A 39 17.74 5.46 -11.85
N ILE A 40 18.52 6.17 -11.04
CA ILE A 40 19.99 6.14 -11.10
C ILE A 40 20.58 5.08 -10.19
N LYS A 41 20.18 5.07 -8.91
CA LYS A 41 20.73 4.18 -7.86
C LYS A 41 19.87 2.94 -7.62
N GLY A 42 18.67 2.89 -8.19
CA GLY A 42 17.77 1.74 -8.09
C GLY A 42 16.85 1.77 -6.87
N LEU A 43 16.04 0.70 -6.74
CA LEU A 43 14.96 0.56 -5.79
C LEU A 43 15.41 0.69 -4.33
N ARG A 44 16.47 -0.03 -3.96
CA ARG A 44 16.95 -0.09 -2.58
C ARG A 44 17.42 1.26 -2.06
N ALA A 45 18.20 1.97 -2.87
CA ALA A 45 18.68 3.30 -2.53
C ALA A 45 17.54 4.32 -2.36
N ALA A 46 16.50 4.23 -3.19
CA ALA A 46 15.32 5.08 -3.05
C ALA A 46 14.53 4.78 -1.76
N GLN A 47 14.41 3.51 -1.38
CA GLN A 47 13.77 3.10 -0.11
C GLN A 47 14.55 3.64 1.10
N ASP A 48 15.85 3.41 1.14
CA ASP A 48 16.71 3.84 2.24
C ASP A 48 16.71 5.37 2.38
N TYR A 49 16.79 6.09 1.27
CA TYR A 49 16.72 7.55 1.25
C TYR A 49 15.41 8.07 1.86
N MET A 50 14.27 7.50 1.45
CA MET A 50 12.96 7.93 1.96
C MET A 50 12.82 7.66 3.46
N ILE A 51 13.29 6.50 3.94
CA ILE A 51 13.26 6.16 5.36
C ILE A 51 14.13 7.14 6.16
N GLN A 52 15.35 7.40 5.68
CA GLN A 52 16.28 8.30 6.35
C GLN A 52 15.75 9.72 6.45
N GLU A 53 15.19 10.27 5.37
CA GLU A 53 14.65 11.64 5.35
C GLU A 53 13.44 11.78 6.27
N VAL A 54 12.52 10.82 6.28
CA VAL A 54 11.36 10.85 7.19
C VAL A 54 11.83 10.73 8.64
N GLN A 55 12.73 9.80 8.95
CA GLN A 55 13.28 9.63 10.29
C GLN A 55 14.06 10.86 10.76
N ARG A 56 14.79 11.50 9.85
CA ARG A 56 15.50 12.75 10.15
C ARG A 56 14.55 13.82 10.66
N VAL A 57 13.41 14.02 10.00
CA VAL A 57 12.41 15.02 10.42
C VAL A 57 11.81 14.66 11.79
N TYR A 58 11.48 13.41 12.05
CA TYR A 58 10.96 12.98 13.35
C TYR A 58 11.98 13.14 14.47
N ARG A 59 13.23 12.76 14.24
CA ARG A 59 14.33 12.91 15.23
C ARG A 59 14.62 14.37 15.57
N LEU A 60 14.52 15.29 14.60
CA LEU A 60 14.67 16.72 14.85
C LEU A 60 13.59 17.26 15.80
N GLN A 61 12.43 16.61 15.86
CA GLN A 61 11.34 16.95 16.79
C GLN A 61 11.38 16.14 18.09
N GLY A 62 12.41 15.33 18.31
CA GLY A 62 12.56 14.50 19.51
C GLY A 62 11.62 13.30 19.56
N VAL A 63 11.04 12.89 18.41
CA VAL A 63 10.15 11.73 18.30
C VAL A 63 10.93 10.54 17.76
N GLU A 64 10.89 9.41 18.48
CA GLU A 64 11.47 8.15 18.04
C GLU A 64 10.38 7.24 17.48
N ILE A 65 10.51 6.85 16.22
CA ILE A 65 9.62 5.92 15.52
C ILE A 65 10.44 4.76 14.98
N ASN A 66 9.93 3.54 15.11
CA ASN A 66 10.59 2.37 14.54
C ASN A 66 10.45 2.41 13.00
N ASP A 67 11.54 2.12 12.30
CA ASP A 67 11.64 2.18 10.84
C ASP A 67 10.60 1.32 10.12
N LYS A 68 10.18 0.19 10.72
CA LYS A 68 9.18 -0.72 10.13
C LYS A 68 7.85 -0.03 9.74
N HIS A 69 7.45 1.01 10.46
CA HIS A 69 6.21 1.74 10.17
C HIS A 69 6.33 2.57 8.88
N ILE A 70 7.52 3.11 8.64
CA ILE A 70 7.83 3.88 7.43
C ILE A 70 8.09 2.91 6.27
N GLU A 71 8.82 1.82 6.50
CA GLU A 71 9.12 0.79 5.52
C GLU A 71 7.86 0.21 4.86
N VAL A 72 6.82 -0.08 5.66
CA VAL A 72 5.54 -0.58 5.14
C VAL A 72 4.90 0.41 4.18
N ILE A 73 4.95 1.72 4.49
CA ILE A 73 4.39 2.77 3.63
C ILE A 73 5.20 2.89 2.35
N VAL A 74 6.52 2.94 2.45
CA VAL A 74 7.44 3.06 1.30
C VAL A 74 7.29 1.84 0.38
N ARG A 75 7.17 0.64 0.92
CA ARG A 75 6.90 -0.57 0.14
C ARG A 75 5.61 -0.46 -0.68
N GLN A 76 4.53 0.08 -0.09
CA GLN A 76 3.27 0.28 -0.82
C GLN A 76 3.38 1.35 -1.92
N MET A 77 4.21 2.37 -1.74
CA MET A 77 4.46 3.39 -2.76
C MET A 77 5.21 2.84 -3.97
N LEU A 78 6.01 1.79 -3.79
CA LEU A 78 6.85 1.16 -4.80
C LEU A 78 6.29 -0.18 -5.32
N LYS A 79 5.03 -0.46 -5.06
CA LYS A 79 4.38 -1.73 -5.40
C LYS A 79 4.00 -1.87 -6.88
N LYS A 80 4.03 -0.80 -7.66
CA LYS A 80 3.54 -0.78 -9.04
C LYS A 80 4.66 -0.67 -10.05
N ILE A 81 4.49 -1.41 -11.15
CA ILE A 81 5.31 -1.36 -12.37
C ILE A 81 4.46 -0.78 -13.49
N ARG A 82 5.03 0.09 -14.30
CA ARG A 82 4.44 0.57 -15.54
C ARG A 82 4.97 -0.27 -16.69
N ILE A 83 4.09 -0.91 -17.43
CA ILE A 83 4.45 -1.70 -18.60
C ILE A 83 4.97 -0.79 -19.71
N GLU A 84 6.13 -1.10 -20.25
CA GLU A 84 6.72 -0.43 -21.43
C GLU A 84 6.40 -1.22 -22.68
N GLU A 85 6.79 -2.49 -22.72
CA GLU A 85 6.51 -3.39 -23.82
C GLU A 85 5.78 -4.62 -23.31
N ASN A 86 4.76 -5.04 -24.03
CA ASN A 86 3.91 -6.14 -23.60
C ASN A 86 4.50 -7.54 -23.90
N GLY A 87 5.47 -7.66 -24.83
CA GLY A 87 5.88 -8.98 -25.31
C GLY A 87 4.68 -9.80 -25.74
N ASP A 88 4.64 -11.09 -25.34
CA ASP A 88 3.53 -12.02 -25.55
C ASP A 88 2.51 -12.03 -24.40
N SER A 89 2.57 -11.06 -23.47
CA SER A 89 1.64 -10.95 -22.35
C SER A 89 0.32 -10.28 -22.74
N GLU A 90 -0.71 -10.47 -21.89
CA GLU A 90 -1.99 -9.79 -22.02
C GLU A 90 -1.97 -8.34 -21.50
N PHE A 91 -0.83 -7.87 -21.01
CA PHE A 91 -0.70 -6.52 -20.49
C PHE A 91 -0.77 -5.48 -21.60
N LEU A 92 -1.39 -4.34 -21.31
CA LEU A 92 -1.41 -3.20 -22.21
C LEU A 92 -0.26 -2.25 -21.88
N PRO A 93 0.50 -1.77 -22.88
CA PRO A 93 1.55 -0.78 -22.68
C PRO A 93 1.02 0.47 -21.96
N GLY A 94 1.80 0.99 -20.99
CA GLY A 94 1.43 2.14 -20.18
C GLY A 94 0.51 1.85 -18.98
N THR A 95 0.01 0.62 -18.80
CA THR A 95 -0.76 0.24 -17.62
C THR A 95 0.13 0.05 -16.40
N MET A 96 -0.46 0.24 -15.22
CA MET A 96 0.20 -0.01 -13.93
C MET A 96 -0.28 -1.34 -13.36
N VAL A 97 0.64 -2.26 -13.17
CA VAL A 97 0.41 -3.61 -12.65
C VAL A 97 1.14 -3.80 -11.32
N ASP A 98 0.69 -4.71 -10.47
CA ASP A 98 1.42 -5.09 -9.26
C ASP A 98 2.70 -5.86 -9.61
N VAL A 99 3.79 -5.60 -8.87
CA VAL A 99 5.08 -6.27 -9.06
C VAL A 99 4.92 -7.79 -9.03
N LEU A 100 4.18 -8.32 -8.07
CA LEU A 100 3.95 -9.76 -7.93
C LEU A 100 3.20 -10.36 -9.13
N GLU A 101 2.16 -9.69 -9.59
CA GLU A 101 1.39 -10.13 -10.76
C GLU A 101 2.23 -10.10 -12.03
N PHE A 102 3.07 -9.07 -12.17
CA PHE A 102 4.00 -8.93 -13.28
C PHE A 102 5.05 -10.06 -13.29
N GLU A 103 5.63 -10.38 -12.13
CA GLU A 103 6.60 -11.46 -11.97
C GLU A 103 5.96 -12.83 -12.28
N GLU A 104 4.78 -13.12 -11.71
CA GLU A 104 4.07 -14.38 -11.95
C GLU A 104 3.72 -14.61 -13.43
N VAL A 105 3.30 -13.57 -14.14
CA VAL A 105 2.98 -13.68 -15.58
C VAL A 105 4.24 -13.87 -16.40
N ASN A 106 5.31 -13.13 -16.09
CA ASN A 106 6.57 -13.29 -16.79
C ASN A 106 7.23 -14.64 -16.55
N GLU A 107 7.17 -15.19 -15.34
CA GLU A 107 7.65 -16.54 -15.05
C GLU A 107 6.93 -17.59 -15.92
N LYS A 108 5.59 -17.51 -16.01
CA LYS A 108 4.79 -18.40 -16.86
C LYS A 108 5.15 -18.27 -18.35
N LEU A 109 5.34 -17.05 -18.84
CA LEU A 109 5.74 -16.82 -20.23
C LEU A 109 7.13 -17.39 -20.55
N VAL A 110 8.08 -17.23 -19.63
CA VAL A 110 9.43 -17.81 -19.77
C VAL A 110 9.38 -19.34 -19.76
N GLU A 111 8.56 -19.97 -18.87
CA GLU A 111 8.36 -21.42 -18.86
C GLU A 111 7.75 -21.92 -20.17
N GLU A 112 6.85 -21.15 -20.79
CA GLU A 112 6.25 -21.47 -22.10
C GLU A 112 7.19 -21.15 -23.30
N GLY A 113 8.36 -20.53 -23.06
CA GLY A 113 9.30 -20.13 -24.10
C GLY A 113 8.84 -18.91 -24.91
N LYS A 114 7.97 -18.07 -24.36
CA LYS A 114 7.46 -16.83 -24.94
C LYS A 114 8.27 -15.62 -24.49
N GLU A 115 8.09 -14.50 -25.17
CA GLU A 115 8.76 -13.24 -24.84
C GLU A 115 8.09 -12.56 -23.62
N PRO A 116 8.83 -12.32 -22.51
CA PRO A 116 8.28 -11.68 -21.32
C PRO A 116 8.01 -10.18 -21.56
N ALA A 117 7.08 -9.63 -20.78
CA ALA A 117 6.83 -8.19 -20.78
C ALA A 117 7.97 -7.42 -20.10
N THR A 118 8.25 -6.20 -20.57
CA THR A 118 9.20 -5.28 -19.93
C THR A 118 8.45 -4.14 -19.23
N GLY A 119 8.99 -3.66 -18.13
CA GLY A 119 8.37 -2.57 -17.37
C GLY A 119 9.34 -1.82 -16.46
N GLU A 120 9.03 -0.55 -16.24
CA GLU A 120 9.77 0.34 -15.35
C GLU A 120 9.05 0.42 -13.99
N GLN A 121 9.79 0.27 -12.91
CA GLN A 121 9.24 0.46 -11.58
C GLN A 121 8.92 1.93 -11.32
N VAL A 122 7.69 2.19 -10.86
CA VAL A 122 7.18 3.53 -10.63
C VAL A 122 6.95 3.77 -9.15
N MET A 123 7.40 4.92 -8.67
CA MET A 123 7.07 5.36 -7.32
C MET A 123 5.81 6.23 -7.36
N LEU A 124 4.81 5.82 -6.59
CA LEU A 124 3.56 6.56 -6.44
C LEU A 124 3.58 7.35 -5.12
N GLY A 125 3.05 8.57 -5.13
CA GLY A 125 2.78 9.28 -3.89
C GLY A 125 1.75 8.55 -3.03
N ILE A 126 1.73 8.80 -1.71
CA ILE A 126 0.89 8.10 -0.72
C ILE A 126 -0.57 8.01 -1.15
N THR A 127 -1.17 9.12 -1.57
CA THR A 127 -2.57 9.18 -2.03
C THR A 127 -2.81 8.31 -3.26
N LYS A 128 -1.94 8.41 -4.28
CA LYS A 128 -2.05 7.61 -5.51
C LYS A 128 -1.85 6.13 -5.23
N ALA A 129 -0.89 5.78 -4.38
CA ALA A 129 -0.66 4.39 -3.97
C ALA A 129 -1.87 3.79 -3.26
N SER A 130 -2.54 4.58 -2.40
CA SER A 130 -3.74 4.15 -1.69
C SER A 130 -4.95 3.94 -2.61
N LEU A 131 -5.05 4.71 -3.71
CA LEU A 131 -6.12 4.56 -4.70
C LEU A 131 -5.81 3.47 -5.75
N ALA A 132 -4.54 3.17 -5.98
CA ALA A 132 -4.09 2.17 -6.94
C ALA A 132 -4.13 0.72 -6.39
N THR A 133 -4.97 0.44 -5.42
CA THR A 133 -5.19 -0.89 -4.86
C THR A 133 -6.09 -1.73 -5.78
N ASN A 134 -5.97 -3.06 -5.70
CA ASN A 134 -6.80 -3.97 -6.50
C ASN A 134 -8.25 -4.00 -6.02
N SER A 135 -8.50 -3.63 -4.74
CA SER A 135 -9.84 -3.51 -4.17
C SER A 135 -10.44 -2.14 -4.44
N PHE A 136 -11.50 -2.09 -5.25
CA PHE A 136 -12.22 -0.84 -5.49
C PHE A 136 -13.05 -0.40 -4.29
N LEU A 137 -13.51 -1.32 -3.43
CA LEU A 137 -14.22 -1.00 -2.20
C LEU A 137 -13.32 -0.27 -1.21
N SER A 138 -12.09 -0.72 -1.05
CA SER A 138 -11.09 -0.06 -0.20
C SER A 138 -10.75 1.33 -0.73
N ALA A 139 -10.54 1.48 -2.02
CA ALA A 139 -10.25 2.76 -2.66
C ALA A 139 -11.43 3.74 -2.53
N ALA A 140 -12.66 3.28 -2.75
CA ALA A 140 -13.86 4.09 -2.62
C ALA A 140 -14.10 4.60 -1.19
N SER A 141 -13.69 3.84 -0.17
CA SER A 141 -13.82 4.26 1.23
C SER A 141 -12.79 5.32 1.65
N PHE A 142 -11.75 5.54 0.86
CA PHE A 142 -10.69 6.50 1.17
C PHE A 142 -10.99 7.88 0.57
N GLN A 143 -11.07 8.00 -0.73
CA GLN A 143 -11.35 9.25 -1.45
C GLN A 143 -12.00 8.99 -2.81
N GLU A 144 -12.59 10.04 -3.40
CA GLU A 144 -13.17 10.01 -4.75
C GLU A 144 -14.18 8.87 -4.97
N THR A 145 -15.03 8.60 -3.98
CA THR A 145 -15.98 7.48 -3.95
C THR A 145 -16.76 7.31 -5.25
N THR A 146 -17.36 8.40 -5.75
CA THR A 146 -18.17 8.36 -6.98
C THR A 146 -17.36 7.97 -8.19
N LYS A 147 -16.17 8.54 -8.35
CA LYS A 147 -15.27 8.26 -9.48
C LYS A 147 -14.81 6.81 -9.48
N VAL A 148 -14.36 6.32 -8.31
CA VAL A 148 -13.86 4.95 -8.16
C VAL A 148 -14.97 3.94 -8.43
N LEU A 149 -16.17 4.13 -7.89
CA LEU A 149 -17.29 3.23 -8.10
C LEU A 149 -17.79 3.26 -9.55
N THR A 150 -17.84 4.44 -10.18
CA THR A 150 -18.22 4.57 -11.59
C THR A 150 -17.22 3.84 -12.50
N GLU A 151 -15.91 4.03 -12.25
CA GLU A 151 -14.87 3.36 -13.02
C GLU A 151 -14.88 1.83 -12.81
N ALA A 152 -15.13 1.38 -11.59
CA ALA A 152 -15.25 -0.04 -11.29
C ALA A 152 -16.49 -0.66 -11.99
N ALA A 153 -17.60 0.05 -12.02
CA ALA A 153 -18.82 -0.38 -12.70
C ALA A 153 -18.64 -0.47 -14.22
N ILE A 154 -18.01 0.55 -14.83
CA ILE A 154 -17.73 0.56 -16.28
C ILE A 154 -16.80 -0.58 -16.68
N LYS A 155 -15.77 -0.84 -15.87
CA LYS A 155 -14.77 -1.90 -16.12
C LYS A 155 -15.23 -3.29 -15.68
N GLY A 156 -16.39 -3.43 -15.05
CA GLY A 156 -16.89 -4.70 -14.51
C GLY A 156 -15.93 -5.33 -13.47
N LYS A 157 -15.26 -4.51 -12.65
CA LYS A 157 -14.28 -5.01 -11.67
C LYS A 157 -14.94 -5.88 -10.61
N VAL A 158 -14.28 -6.99 -10.27
CA VAL A 158 -14.65 -7.88 -9.17
C VAL A 158 -13.66 -7.68 -8.04
N ASP A 159 -14.16 -7.47 -6.81
CA ASP A 159 -13.32 -7.34 -5.61
C ASP A 159 -13.09 -8.71 -4.99
N PRO A 160 -11.85 -9.16 -4.83
CA PRO A 160 -11.55 -10.47 -4.27
C PRO A 160 -11.76 -10.57 -2.74
N LEU A 161 -12.10 -9.48 -2.07
CA LEU A 161 -12.35 -9.40 -0.61
C LEU A 161 -11.21 -9.97 0.27
N ILE A 162 -9.97 -9.73 -0.13
CA ILE A 162 -8.77 -10.22 0.57
C ILE A 162 -8.42 -9.33 1.76
N GLY A 163 -8.67 -8.03 1.67
CA GLY A 163 -8.33 -7.04 2.70
C GLY A 163 -9.33 -7.04 3.86
N MET A 164 -8.95 -6.33 4.93
CA MET A 164 -9.83 -6.18 6.09
C MET A 164 -10.97 -5.19 5.83
N LYS A 165 -10.67 -4.09 5.17
CA LYS A 165 -11.61 -2.98 4.96
C LYS A 165 -12.81 -3.39 4.12
N GLU A 166 -12.61 -4.14 3.05
CA GLU A 166 -13.64 -4.65 2.15
C GLU A 166 -14.62 -5.57 2.89
N ASN A 167 -14.08 -6.47 3.72
CA ASN A 167 -14.90 -7.39 4.50
C ASN A 167 -15.73 -6.67 5.56
N VAL A 168 -15.15 -5.64 6.22
CA VAL A 168 -15.88 -4.81 7.19
C VAL A 168 -17.02 -4.05 6.53
N ILE A 169 -16.79 -3.45 5.34
CA ILE A 169 -17.83 -2.71 4.63
C ILE A 169 -19.02 -3.61 4.26
N ILE A 170 -18.75 -4.85 3.85
CA ILE A 170 -19.80 -5.80 3.45
C ILE A 170 -20.45 -6.49 4.68
N GLY A 171 -19.85 -6.38 5.89
CA GLY A 171 -20.32 -7.05 7.08
C GLY A 171 -19.90 -8.53 7.18
N LYS A 172 -18.84 -8.93 6.49
CA LYS A 172 -18.25 -10.27 6.63
C LYS A 172 -17.16 -10.29 7.70
N LEU A 173 -16.85 -11.50 8.20
CA LEU A 173 -15.71 -11.69 9.09
C LEU A 173 -14.40 -11.27 8.40
N ILE A 174 -13.57 -10.50 9.09
CA ILE A 174 -12.26 -10.09 8.58
C ILE A 174 -11.33 -11.31 8.43
N PRO A 175 -10.39 -11.32 7.48
CA PRO A 175 -9.46 -12.42 7.26
C PRO A 175 -8.34 -12.46 8.32
N ALA A 176 -8.68 -12.23 9.58
CA ALA A 176 -7.81 -12.24 10.74
C ALA A 176 -8.55 -12.79 11.97
N GLY A 177 -7.81 -13.33 12.94
CA GLY A 177 -8.40 -13.92 14.14
C GLY A 177 -9.35 -15.07 13.81
N THR A 178 -10.57 -15.04 14.34
CA THR A 178 -11.59 -16.07 14.13
C THR A 178 -12.12 -16.16 12.70
N GLY A 179 -11.96 -15.12 11.89
CA GLY A 179 -12.36 -15.09 10.47
C GLY A 179 -11.39 -15.80 9.53
N MET A 180 -10.23 -16.26 9.98
CA MET A 180 -9.30 -17.01 9.15
C MET A 180 -9.88 -18.36 8.72
N LYS A 181 -9.55 -18.77 7.48
CA LYS A 181 -10.03 -20.04 6.90
C LYS A 181 -9.79 -21.26 7.81
N ARG A 182 -8.67 -21.28 8.54
CA ARG A 182 -8.33 -22.37 9.45
C ARG A 182 -9.33 -22.58 10.59
N TYR A 183 -10.02 -21.50 11.03
CA TYR A 183 -11.00 -21.58 12.11
C TYR A 183 -12.41 -21.89 11.62
N ARG A 184 -12.72 -21.75 10.35
CA ARG A 184 -14.05 -22.04 9.79
C ARG A 184 -14.39 -23.53 9.80
N ASN A 185 -13.37 -24.39 9.79
CA ASN A 185 -13.54 -25.85 9.72
C ASN A 185 -13.39 -26.52 11.10
N ILE A 186 -13.21 -25.74 12.17
CA ILE A 186 -13.15 -26.29 13.54
C ILE A 186 -14.57 -26.64 13.97
N LYS A 187 -14.81 -27.92 14.19
CA LYS A 187 -16.02 -28.41 14.83
C LYS A 187 -15.72 -28.50 16.33
N LEU A 188 -16.62 -27.97 17.13
CA LEU A 188 -16.59 -28.17 18.59
C LEU A 188 -17.13 -29.57 18.83
N ASP A 189 -16.29 -30.45 19.40
CA ASP A 189 -16.71 -31.73 19.94
C ASP A 189 -17.18 -31.43 21.37
N SER A 190 -18.48 -31.17 21.52
CA SER A 190 -19.08 -30.99 22.84
C SER A 190 -19.57 -32.35 23.31
N ASP A 191 -18.93 -32.88 24.36
CA ASP A 191 -19.45 -34.00 25.13
C ASP A 191 -20.70 -33.58 25.98
N VAL A 192 -21.51 -32.68 25.43
CA VAL A 192 -22.79 -32.32 26.06
C VAL A 192 -23.74 -33.48 25.80
N ASN A 193 -24.04 -34.27 26.84
CA ASN A 193 -25.11 -35.24 26.81
C ASN A 193 -26.39 -34.51 26.39
N GLU A 194 -27.07 -35.03 25.37
CA GLU A 194 -28.34 -34.51 24.84
C GLU A 194 -29.50 -34.44 25.89
N ASN A 195 -29.20 -34.69 27.17
CA ASN A 195 -30.18 -34.68 28.27
C ASN A 195 -30.10 -33.44 29.19
N ASP A 196 -29.16 -32.52 28.94
CA ASP A 196 -29.18 -31.22 29.62
C ASP A 196 -30.05 -30.25 28.78
N GLU A 197 -31.35 -30.40 28.86
CA GLU A 197 -32.31 -29.37 28.48
C GLU A 197 -31.99 -28.13 29.34
N ILE A 198 -31.32 -27.14 28.75
CA ILE A 198 -31.18 -25.82 29.36
C ILE A 198 -32.56 -25.18 29.25
N ASP A 199 -33.36 -25.27 30.31
CA ASP A 199 -34.54 -24.42 30.48
C ASP A 199 -34.07 -22.96 30.46
N PHE A 200 -34.22 -22.34 29.33
CA PHE A 200 -34.20 -20.87 29.25
C PHE A 200 -35.55 -20.40 29.79
N ASP A 201 -35.61 -20.10 31.06
CA ASP A 201 -36.70 -19.28 31.63
C ASP A 201 -36.67 -17.90 30.94
N ASP A 202 -37.52 -17.75 29.93
CA ASP A 202 -37.68 -16.58 29.05
C ASP A 202 -38.56 -15.49 29.67
N ASP A 203 -38.46 -15.29 30.99
CA ASP A 203 -39.33 -14.33 31.69
C ASP A 203 -38.63 -13.07 32.25
N SER A 204 -37.40 -12.73 31.78
CA SER A 204 -36.69 -11.55 32.32
C SER A 204 -36.52 -10.34 31.38
N PHE A 205 -37.12 -10.33 30.18
CA PHE A 205 -37.05 -9.22 29.25
C PHE A 205 -38.42 -8.72 28.74
N ALA A 206 -39.46 -8.79 29.58
CA ALA A 206 -40.68 -8.05 29.33
C ALA A 206 -40.71 -6.83 30.27
N ASP A 207 -40.98 -5.68 29.71
CA ASP A 207 -41.33 -4.41 30.35
C ASP A 207 -40.16 -3.45 30.75
N GLU A 208 -39.47 -2.87 29.76
CA GLU A 208 -39.12 -1.46 29.82
C GLU A 208 -39.88 -0.68 28.70
N GLU A 209 -41.07 -0.20 29.13
CA GLU A 209 -41.86 0.77 28.36
C GLU A 209 -41.05 2.02 28.09
N PHE A 210 -40.77 2.29 26.80
CA PHE A 210 -40.26 3.59 26.34
C PHE A 210 -41.36 4.65 26.50
N ALA A 211 -41.20 5.53 27.53
CA ALA A 211 -42.01 6.73 27.63
C ALA A 211 -41.67 7.70 26.47
N PRO A 212 -42.70 8.30 25.83
CA PRO A 212 -42.46 9.28 24.78
C PRO A 212 -41.91 10.59 25.37
N VAL A 213 -40.88 11.14 24.76
CA VAL A 213 -40.34 12.47 25.05
C VAL A 213 -41.31 13.46 24.40
N GLU A 214 -42.05 14.21 25.22
CA GLU A 214 -42.80 15.39 24.81
C GLU A 214 -41.83 16.55 24.53
N GLU A 215 -42.13 17.27 23.44
CA GLU A 215 -41.62 18.53 22.85
C GLU A 215 -40.49 19.33 23.58
#